data_b709cb5f597fa2cc637b927e3f2a03d1
#
_entry.id   b709cb5f597fa2cc637b927e3f2a03d1
#
_cell.length_a   1.000
_cell.length_b   1.000
_cell.length_c   1.000
_cell.angle_alpha   90.00
_cell.angle_beta   90.00
_cell.angle_gamma   90.00
#
_symmetry.space_group_name_H-M   'P 1'
#
loop_
_entity.id
_entity.type
_entity.pdbx_description
1 polymer ?
#
loop_
_entity_poly.entity_id
_entity_poly.type
_entity_poly.pdbx_seq_one_letter_code
_entity_poly.pdbx_strand_id
1 'polypeptide(L)'
;TESAVRSVSLLYLDELAGRREQVVASTLSEYINDMDVALGMLTPEDLSSTENLQAYQLRMKQLYDLEKFAFVDETGMIYTSRGTRTDIDQYDFDYQTFSGPEISVKNAEGENVKVVIAMPADRLQYEGHYLLVCFMEIDMEKMLENISLQSGSNNTTFCNIYTSDGYSLTNAVLGGLASEDNLLTALDNADFEDGYSIDMIRGDFAERRTGVVSFTYNNIKETMYYVPVHRTEWMLTYLIRESVISEQIDTISEGIVRRSLVMSALTAMVLALAFVVMLIQIRRTIKLTLEKETSETLQQELEERLALQDELLEQEKKRAELDNMITALASDYRSVYYVNLDTDNAICYRNDNSDDDVAKDESFVFSETFIRYANEHVAEEYRKQFLEFIKPENIRRELKQNTITAFRYLVRKQGEESYEMLRMAGVNRGDDTPDREIHAVGVGFTDIDKEMRDSLAKNEALSDALRTA
;
A
#
# COMPACT_ATOMS: atom_id res chain seq x y z
N THR A 1 -14.01 -7.33 -17.56
CA THR A 1 -12.66 -6.73 -17.79
C THR A 1 -12.44 -5.53 -16.87
N GLU A 2 -13.38 -4.60 -16.78
CA GLU A 2 -13.27 -3.37 -15.97
C GLU A 2 -13.14 -3.69 -14.46
N SER A 3 -13.91 -4.63 -13.94
CA SER A 3 -13.87 -5.04 -12.53
C SER A 3 -12.56 -5.74 -12.15
N ALA A 4 -11.97 -6.52 -13.04
CA ALA A 4 -10.66 -7.15 -12.79
C ALA A 4 -9.53 -6.12 -12.78
N VAL A 5 -9.55 -5.16 -13.72
CA VAL A 5 -8.57 -4.05 -13.75
C VAL A 5 -8.67 -3.20 -12.50
N ARG A 6 -9.90 -2.87 -12.06
CA ARG A 6 -10.14 -2.13 -10.82
C ARG A 6 -9.63 -2.87 -9.59
N SER A 7 -9.88 -4.18 -9.49
CA SER A 7 -9.39 -4.99 -8.37
C SER A 7 -7.85 -5.06 -8.32
N VAL A 8 -7.20 -5.16 -9.47
CA VAL A 8 -5.73 -5.14 -9.56
C VAL A 8 -5.17 -3.77 -9.22
N SER A 9 -5.81 -2.69 -9.67
CA SER A 9 -5.41 -1.32 -9.31
C SER A 9 -5.55 -1.05 -7.81
N LEU A 10 -6.61 -1.55 -7.17
CA LEU A 10 -6.79 -1.45 -5.72
C LEU A 10 -5.74 -2.24 -4.95
N LEU A 11 -5.38 -3.44 -5.39
CA LEU A 11 -4.27 -4.22 -4.82
C LEU A 11 -2.93 -3.48 -4.92
N TYR A 12 -2.69 -2.83 -6.05
CA TYR A 12 -1.48 -2.05 -6.27
C TYR A 12 -1.42 -0.81 -5.36
N LEU A 13 -2.55 -0.09 -5.21
CA LEU A 13 -2.64 1.05 -4.29
C LEU A 13 -2.40 0.63 -2.84
N ASP A 14 -2.97 -0.50 -2.42
CA ASP A 14 -2.74 -1.03 -1.09
C ASP A 14 -1.28 -1.40 -0.86
N GLU A 15 -0.65 -2.07 -1.81
CA GLU A 15 0.77 -2.40 -1.72
C GLU A 15 1.63 -1.14 -1.57
N LEU A 16 1.37 -0.12 -2.39
CA LEU A 16 2.11 1.14 -2.32
C LEU A 16 1.89 1.85 -0.98
N ALA A 17 0.64 1.95 -0.53
CA ALA A 17 0.31 2.58 0.74
C ALA A 17 0.93 1.82 1.92
N GLY A 18 0.82 0.50 1.92
CA GLY A 18 1.40 -0.33 2.97
C GLY A 18 2.93 -0.27 3.03
N ARG A 19 3.62 -0.24 1.89
CA ARG A 19 5.08 -0.04 1.86
C ARG A 19 5.48 1.33 2.40
N ARG A 20 4.74 2.38 2.04
CA ARG A 20 5.00 3.73 2.54
C ARG A 20 4.72 3.84 4.02
N GLU A 21 3.61 3.28 4.48
CA GLU A 21 3.29 3.20 5.91
C GLU A 21 4.42 2.53 6.70
N GLN A 22 4.93 1.39 6.20
CA GLN A 22 6.04 0.68 6.85
C GLN A 22 7.29 1.53 6.96
N VAL A 23 7.64 2.29 5.91
CA VAL A 23 8.81 3.17 5.94
C VAL A 23 8.61 4.28 6.98
N VAL A 24 7.42 4.91 7.02
CA VAL A 24 7.11 5.94 8.02
C VAL A 24 7.16 5.35 9.43
N ALA A 25 6.50 4.22 9.66
CA ALA A 25 6.47 3.54 10.96
C ALA A 25 7.86 3.06 11.41
N SER A 26 8.69 2.59 10.48
CA SER A 26 10.08 2.22 10.77
C SER A 26 10.91 3.43 11.18
N THR A 27 10.80 4.54 10.45
CA THR A 27 11.50 5.79 10.78
C THR A 27 11.11 6.32 12.17
N LEU A 28 9.81 6.29 12.49
CA LEU A 28 9.33 6.67 13.84
C LEU A 28 9.87 5.73 14.92
N SER A 29 9.93 4.44 14.63
CA SER A 29 10.48 3.44 15.55
C SER A 29 11.99 3.62 15.76
N GLU A 30 12.73 4.04 14.74
CA GLU A 30 14.14 4.42 14.84
C GLU A 30 14.32 5.60 15.81
N TYR A 31 13.53 6.65 15.69
CA TYR A 31 13.59 7.80 16.62
C TYR A 31 13.23 7.43 18.06
N ILE A 32 12.24 6.54 18.28
CA ILE A 32 11.94 6.02 19.62
C ILE A 32 13.17 5.29 20.19
N ASN A 33 13.81 4.45 19.39
CA ASN A 33 15.01 3.75 19.82
C ASN A 33 16.20 4.68 20.04
N ASP A 34 16.36 5.71 19.20
CA ASP A 34 17.37 6.75 19.37
C ASP A 34 17.20 7.48 20.68
N MET A 35 15.96 7.75 21.08
CA MET A 35 15.65 8.36 22.36
C MET A 35 15.94 7.44 23.54
N ASP A 36 15.58 6.17 23.45
CA ASP A 36 15.91 5.18 24.49
C ASP A 36 17.42 5.08 24.71
N VAL A 37 18.15 5.04 23.59
CA VAL A 37 19.60 5.08 23.59
C VAL A 37 20.13 6.37 24.18
N ALA A 38 19.61 7.54 23.78
CA ALA A 38 19.98 8.82 24.35
C ALA A 38 19.78 8.82 25.86
N LEU A 39 18.62 8.37 26.36
CA LEU A 39 18.37 8.27 27.80
C LEU A 39 19.37 7.33 28.50
N GLY A 40 19.73 6.23 27.87
CA GLY A 40 20.75 5.31 28.37
C GLY A 40 22.17 5.90 28.42
N MET A 41 22.44 6.95 27.65
CA MET A 41 23.73 7.67 27.67
C MET A 41 23.80 8.77 28.74
N LEU A 42 22.67 9.12 29.34
CA LEU A 42 22.63 10.17 30.36
C LEU A 42 23.37 9.72 31.62
N THR A 43 24.33 10.52 32.05
CA THR A 43 25.15 10.23 33.22
C THR A 43 24.75 11.11 34.41
N PRO A 44 25.06 10.71 35.67
CA PRO A 44 24.87 11.57 36.81
C PRO A 44 25.59 12.94 36.73
N GLU A 45 26.68 12.99 35.95
CA GLU A 45 27.42 14.23 35.70
C GLU A 45 26.60 15.19 34.83
N ASP A 46 25.89 14.67 33.82
CA ASP A 46 25.01 15.47 32.96
C ASP A 46 23.85 16.12 33.79
N LEU A 47 23.43 15.50 34.89
CA LEU A 47 22.38 15.99 35.80
C LEU A 47 22.93 16.84 36.94
N SER A 48 24.21 17.08 37.03
CA SER A 48 24.86 17.75 38.16
C SER A 48 24.75 19.28 38.15
N SER A 49 24.50 19.87 36.96
CA SER A 49 24.29 21.33 36.83
C SER A 49 23.45 21.63 35.57
N THR A 50 22.93 22.86 35.54
CA THR A 50 22.19 23.39 34.37
C THR A 50 23.05 23.37 33.11
N GLU A 51 24.32 23.75 33.20
CA GLU A 51 25.25 23.79 32.07
C GLU A 51 25.50 22.37 31.50
N ASN A 52 25.64 21.40 32.40
CA ASN A 52 25.88 20.01 32.00
C ASN A 52 24.64 19.42 31.32
N LEU A 53 23.45 19.63 31.87
CA LEU A 53 22.20 19.18 31.26
C LEU A 53 21.98 19.80 29.86
N GLN A 54 22.20 21.13 29.77
CA GLN A 54 22.09 21.85 28.49
C GLN A 54 23.12 21.35 27.48
N ALA A 55 24.36 21.07 27.91
CA ALA A 55 25.39 20.50 27.04
C ALA A 55 25.02 19.10 26.55
N TYR A 56 24.48 18.27 27.44
CA TYR A 56 23.94 16.95 27.07
C TYR A 56 22.82 17.07 26.04
N GLN A 57 21.82 17.89 26.31
CA GLN A 57 20.69 18.12 25.40
C GLN A 57 21.14 18.67 24.04
N LEU A 58 22.13 19.57 24.03
CA LEU A 58 22.71 20.08 22.79
C LEU A 58 23.42 18.97 21.99
N ARG A 59 24.18 18.10 22.68
CA ARG A 59 24.82 16.93 22.04
C ARG A 59 23.78 16.01 21.41
N MET A 60 22.70 15.66 22.14
CA MET A 60 21.64 14.80 21.62
C MET A 60 20.91 15.46 20.45
N LYS A 61 20.62 16.74 20.57
CA LYS A 61 20.03 17.52 19.49
C LYS A 61 20.90 17.46 18.20
N GLN A 62 22.19 17.60 18.34
CA GLN A 62 23.13 17.58 17.21
C GLN A 62 23.35 16.16 16.64
N LEU A 63 23.45 15.18 17.54
CA LEU A 63 23.70 13.78 17.16
C LEU A 63 22.57 13.21 16.30
N TYR A 64 21.32 13.48 16.70
CA TYR A 64 20.12 12.99 16.03
C TYR A 64 19.45 14.00 15.11
N ASP A 65 20.11 15.15 14.90
CA ASP A 65 19.64 16.22 13.99
C ASP A 65 18.22 16.72 14.32
N LEU A 66 17.96 16.97 15.61
CA LEU A 66 16.64 17.34 16.14
C LEU A 66 16.44 18.84 16.15
N GLU A 67 15.17 19.27 16.16
CA GLU A 67 14.80 20.65 16.49
C GLU A 67 14.94 20.95 17.99
N LYS A 68 14.55 19.97 18.81
CA LYS A 68 14.63 20.07 20.27
C LYS A 68 14.85 18.69 20.90
N PHE A 69 15.60 18.65 21.98
CA PHE A 69 15.69 17.55 22.93
C PHE A 69 15.50 18.12 24.34
N ALA A 70 14.50 17.66 25.06
CA ALA A 70 14.07 18.31 26.28
C ALA A 70 13.57 17.32 27.33
N PHE A 71 13.59 17.77 28.60
CA PHE A 71 12.99 17.04 29.70
C PHE A 71 11.85 17.89 30.32
N VAL A 72 10.88 17.18 30.90
CA VAL A 72 9.76 17.80 31.65
C VAL A 72 9.77 17.26 33.06
N ASP A 73 9.66 18.15 34.04
CA ASP A 73 9.57 17.78 35.44
C ASP A 73 8.11 17.61 35.93
N GLU A 74 7.97 17.25 37.21
CA GLU A 74 6.67 17.06 37.85
C GLU A 74 5.82 18.34 37.93
N THR A 75 6.40 19.51 37.70
CA THR A 75 5.70 20.82 37.70
C THR A 75 5.26 21.24 36.31
N GLY A 76 5.70 20.51 35.27
CA GLY A 76 5.48 20.86 33.87
C GLY A 76 6.51 21.84 33.32
N MET A 77 7.60 22.07 34.04
CA MET A 77 8.73 22.87 33.54
C MET A 77 9.48 22.07 32.48
N ILE A 78 9.73 22.70 31.36
CA ILE A 78 10.49 22.11 30.23
C ILE A 78 11.93 22.61 30.32
N TYR A 79 12.88 21.67 30.36
CA TYR A 79 14.32 21.92 30.31
C TYR A 79 14.83 21.68 28.93
N THR A 80 15.46 22.66 28.29
CA THR A 80 16.01 22.56 26.93
C THR A 80 17.47 23.00 26.92
N SER A 81 18.18 22.70 25.83
CA SER A 81 19.57 23.16 25.64
C SER A 81 19.77 24.69 25.63
N ARG A 82 18.70 25.48 25.61
CA ARG A 82 18.71 26.95 25.59
C ARG A 82 18.13 27.58 26.86
N GLY A 83 17.61 26.78 27.76
CA GLY A 83 16.98 27.25 29.01
C GLY A 83 15.66 26.58 29.29
N THR A 84 14.96 27.05 30.27
CA THR A 84 13.67 26.51 30.73
C THR A 84 12.48 27.18 30.03
N ARG A 85 11.37 26.46 29.92
CA ARG A 85 10.11 26.91 29.31
C ARG A 85 8.93 26.43 30.17
N THR A 86 7.79 27.10 30.04
CA THR A 86 6.55 26.78 30.77
C THR A 86 5.38 26.49 29.84
N ASP A 87 5.64 26.32 28.56
CA ASP A 87 4.66 26.12 27.49
C ASP A 87 4.31 24.64 27.28
N ILE A 88 4.22 23.85 28.35
CA ILE A 88 3.90 22.40 28.28
C ILE A 88 2.50 22.14 27.70
N ASP A 89 1.59 23.07 27.86
CA ASP A 89 0.23 23.05 27.32
C ASP A 89 0.17 23.09 25.78
N GLN A 90 1.29 23.38 25.11
CA GLN A 90 1.40 23.29 23.65
C GLN A 90 1.71 21.87 23.16
N TYR A 91 1.90 20.91 24.06
CA TYR A 91 2.22 19.53 23.72
C TYR A 91 1.05 18.61 24.05
N ASP A 92 0.80 17.69 23.17
CA ASP A 92 -0.32 16.74 23.26
C ASP A 92 0.12 15.43 23.93
N PHE A 93 0.69 15.54 25.14
CA PHE A 93 0.94 14.41 26.03
C PHE A 93 0.77 14.82 27.49
N ASP A 94 0.21 13.93 28.30
CA ASP A 94 0.06 14.15 29.72
C ASP A 94 1.31 13.68 30.49
N TYR A 95 2.19 14.62 30.81
CA TYR A 95 3.46 14.33 31.50
C TYR A 95 3.29 13.72 32.88
N GLN A 96 2.11 13.85 33.52
CA GLN A 96 1.85 13.33 34.89
C GLN A 96 1.46 11.84 34.87
N THR A 97 0.76 11.40 33.85
CA THR A 97 0.26 10.00 33.70
C THR A 97 1.03 9.19 32.66
N PHE A 98 2.14 9.72 32.18
CA PHE A 98 2.92 9.16 31.10
C PHE A 98 3.50 7.78 31.44
N SER A 99 3.22 6.77 30.61
CA SER A 99 3.58 5.38 30.91
C SER A 99 4.42 4.68 29.84
N GLY A 100 4.57 5.27 28.68
CA GLY A 100 5.31 4.67 27.56
C GLY A 100 5.56 5.66 26.43
N PRO A 101 6.25 5.26 25.36
CA PRO A 101 6.51 6.11 24.21
C PRO A 101 5.22 6.58 23.53
N GLU A 102 5.10 7.88 23.33
CA GLU A 102 4.00 8.52 22.60
C GLU A 102 4.53 9.36 21.45
N ILE A 103 3.80 9.35 20.34
CA ILE A 103 4.09 10.17 19.17
C ILE A 103 2.90 11.08 18.94
N SER A 104 3.16 12.38 18.94
CA SER A 104 2.16 13.42 18.70
C SER A 104 2.65 14.44 17.67
N VAL A 105 1.82 15.39 17.35
CA VAL A 105 2.13 16.46 16.39
C VAL A 105 1.90 17.80 17.08
N LYS A 106 2.85 18.70 16.89
CA LYS A 106 2.74 20.10 17.29
C LYS A 106 2.54 20.96 16.04
N ASN A 107 1.69 21.96 16.12
CA ASN A 107 1.32 22.88 15.03
C ASN A 107 0.67 22.16 13.82
N ALA A 108 -0.17 21.17 14.05
CA ALA A 108 -0.84 20.41 12.99
C ALA A 108 -1.67 21.29 12.03
N GLU A 109 -2.23 22.41 12.53
CA GLU A 109 -3.06 23.35 11.76
C GLU A 109 -2.26 24.50 11.12
N GLY A 110 -0.92 24.50 11.22
CA GLY A 110 -0.08 25.61 10.79
C GLY A 110 1.09 25.23 9.89
N GLU A 111 1.84 26.25 9.50
CA GLU A 111 3.15 26.04 8.90
C GLU A 111 4.15 25.52 9.96
N ASN A 112 5.11 24.73 9.55
CA ASN A 112 6.14 24.11 10.41
C ASN A 112 5.61 23.05 11.39
N VAL A 113 4.96 22.05 10.87
CA VAL A 113 4.52 20.86 11.61
C VAL A 113 5.72 20.17 12.25
N LYS A 114 5.63 19.88 13.55
CA LYS A 114 6.68 19.17 14.30
C LYS A 114 6.14 17.83 14.80
N VAL A 115 6.93 16.80 14.62
CA VAL A 115 6.70 15.51 15.27
C VAL A 115 7.30 15.57 16.65
N VAL A 116 6.52 15.22 17.63
CA VAL A 116 6.95 15.14 19.04
C VAL A 116 6.95 13.68 19.44
N ILE A 117 8.10 13.19 19.85
CA ILE A 117 8.24 11.84 20.42
C ILE A 117 8.62 12.01 21.88
N ALA A 118 7.80 11.48 22.76
CA ALA A 118 7.98 11.56 24.19
C ALA A 118 8.14 10.16 24.81
N MET A 119 9.00 10.05 25.83
CA MET A 119 9.25 8.81 26.57
C MET A 119 9.35 9.10 28.08
N PRO A 120 9.02 8.13 28.95
CA PRO A 120 9.27 8.24 30.38
C PRO A 120 10.77 8.46 30.66
N ALA A 121 11.10 9.36 31.56
CA ALA A 121 12.48 9.66 32.00
C ALA A 121 12.83 8.98 33.33
N ASP A 122 12.11 7.93 33.74
CA ASP A 122 12.33 7.13 34.95
C ASP A 122 12.54 7.92 36.25
N ARG A 123 11.88 9.10 36.35
CA ARG A 123 11.97 10.01 37.50
C ARG A 123 13.39 10.38 37.89
N LEU A 124 14.18 10.80 36.91
CA LEU A 124 15.54 11.27 37.15
C LEU A 124 15.55 12.50 38.07
N GLN A 125 16.37 12.47 39.08
CA GLN A 125 16.48 13.60 40.02
C GLN A 125 17.38 14.70 39.44
N TYR A 126 16.86 15.93 39.38
CA TYR A 126 17.58 17.08 38.87
C TYR A 126 17.18 18.34 39.64
N GLU A 127 18.11 19.06 40.29
CA GLU A 127 17.92 20.30 41.03
C GLU A 127 16.74 20.29 42.06
N GLY A 128 16.48 19.14 42.67
CA GLY A 128 15.40 18.96 43.64
C GLY A 128 14.05 18.62 43.05
N HIS A 129 13.96 18.47 41.73
CA HIS A 129 12.78 18.05 40.97
C HIS A 129 13.00 16.66 40.36
N TYR A 130 11.90 16.04 39.93
CA TYR A 130 11.97 14.79 39.18
C TYR A 130 11.61 15.04 37.72
N LEU A 131 12.53 14.73 36.82
CA LEU A 131 12.25 14.70 35.39
C LEU A 131 11.38 13.46 35.10
N LEU A 132 10.19 13.67 34.58
CA LEU A 132 9.21 12.62 34.34
C LEU A 132 9.21 12.15 32.88
N VAL A 133 9.38 13.07 31.96
CA VAL A 133 9.32 12.82 30.52
C VAL A 133 10.56 13.40 29.84
N CYS A 134 11.09 12.66 28.90
CA CYS A 134 12.01 13.16 27.88
C CYS A 134 11.28 13.22 26.55
N PHE A 135 11.45 14.29 25.78
CA PHE A 135 10.87 14.37 24.45
C PHE A 135 11.81 15.01 23.44
N MET A 136 11.61 14.65 22.17
CA MET A 136 12.26 15.29 21.05
C MET A 136 11.25 15.94 20.12
N GLU A 137 11.61 17.05 19.51
CA GLU A 137 10.90 17.64 18.38
C GLU A 137 11.72 17.44 17.10
N ILE A 138 11.04 16.99 16.07
CA ILE A 138 11.62 16.74 14.76
C ILE A 138 10.77 17.52 13.74
N ASP A 139 11.42 18.18 12.80
CA ASP A 139 10.71 18.78 11.69
C ASP A 139 10.06 17.71 10.82
N MET A 140 8.76 17.84 10.54
CA MET A 140 8.01 16.85 9.75
C MET A 140 8.59 16.74 8.33
N GLU A 141 8.86 17.87 7.67
CA GLU A 141 9.43 17.86 6.32
C GLU A 141 10.78 17.15 6.31
N LYS A 142 11.64 17.47 7.26
CA LYS A 142 12.97 16.87 7.40
C LYS A 142 12.89 15.38 7.69
N MET A 143 11.98 14.95 8.55
CA MET A 143 11.75 13.54 8.82
C MET A 143 11.33 12.79 7.55
N LEU A 144 10.51 13.42 6.72
CA LEU A 144 9.96 12.84 5.49
C LEU A 144 10.83 13.08 4.26
N GLU A 145 11.87 13.93 4.32
CA GLU A 145 12.76 14.27 3.20
C GLU A 145 13.43 13.02 2.61
N ASN A 146 13.83 12.09 3.45
CA ASN A 146 14.41 10.82 3.06
C ASN A 146 13.36 9.75 2.66
N ILE A 147 12.08 10.03 2.92
CA ILE A 147 10.96 9.18 2.59
C ILE A 147 10.31 9.80 1.36
N SER A 148 10.72 9.38 0.15
CA SER A 148 10.06 9.84 -1.08
C SER A 148 8.57 9.48 -1.05
N LEU A 149 7.73 10.34 -0.50
CA LEU A 149 6.27 10.14 -0.47
C LEU A 149 5.66 10.25 -1.87
N GLN A 150 6.32 10.93 -2.80
CA GLN A 150 5.87 11.05 -4.17
C GLN A 150 6.53 9.99 -5.05
N SER A 151 5.73 9.21 -5.75
CA SER A 151 6.19 8.23 -6.72
C SER A 151 6.03 8.76 -8.14
N GLY A 152 7.16 9.05 -8.78
CA GLY A 152 7.23 9.23 -10.23
C GLY A 152 7.08 10.66 -10.74
N SER A 153 7.60 10.88 -11.94
CA SER A 153 7.61 12.16 -12.67
C SER A 153 6.24 12.59 -13.22
N ASN A 154 5.21 11.80 -13.02
CA ASN A 154 3.85 12.07 -13.49
C ASN A 154 2.98 12.40 -12.27
N ASN A 155 2.40 13.58 -12.22
CA ASN A 155 1.47 14.10 -11.19
C ASN A 155 0.14 13.31 -11.11
N THR A 156 0.21 11.99 -10.98
CA THR A 156 -0.93 11.07 -11.12
C THR A 156 -1.27 10.32 -9.85
N THR A 157 -0.29 10.20 -8.97
CA THR A 157 -0.43 9.52 -7.68
C THR A 157 0.18 10.41 -6.60
N PHE A 158 -0.54 10.54 -5.48
CA PHE A 158 -0.19 11.41 -4.37
C PHE A 158 -0.24 10.65 -3.06
N CYS A 159 0.82 10.74 -2.28
CA CYS A 159 0.90 10.17 -0.95
C CYS A 159 0.99 11.28 0.09
N ASN A 160 0.11 11.29 1.06
CA ASN A 160 0.07 12.25 2.15
C ASN A 160 -0.20 11.58 3.48
N ILE A 161 0.14 12.32 4.53
CA ILE A 161 -0.14 11.94 5.91
C ILE A 161 -1.04 13.00 6.52
N TYR A 162 -2.07 12.54 7.20
CA TYR A 162 -3.06 13.39 7.90
C TYR A 162 -3.19 12.96 9.36
N THR A 163 -3.63 13.89 10.20
CA THR A 163 -4.13 13.53 11.53
C THR A 163 -5.45 12.77 11.43
N SER A 164 -5.90 12.12 12.50
CA SER A 164 -7.23 11.49 12.59
C SER A 164 -8.37 12.47 12.32
N ASP A 165 -8.16 13.76 12.60
CA ASP A 165 -9.13 14.83 12.32
C ASP A 165 -9.02 15.40 10.91
N GLY A 166 -8.11 14.89 10.09
CA GLY A 166 -7.98 15.24 8.67
C GLY A 166 -7.03 16.40 8.36
N TYR A 167 -6.31 16.97 9.32
CA TYR A 167 -5.31 18.00 9.04
C TYR A 167 -4.08 17.42 8.33
N SER A 168 -3.61 18.11 7.31
CA SER A 168 -2.45 17.66 6.54
C SER A 168 -1.16 17.86 7.33
N LEU A 169 -0.37 16.79 7.43
CA LEU A 169 0.97 16.81 8.04
C LEU A 169 2.08 16.91 6.99
N THR A 170 1.72 16.90 5.72
CA THR A 170 2.66 16.95 4.59
C THR A 170 2.32 18.11 3.67
N ASN A 171 3.35 18.73 3.07
CA ASN A 171 3.18 19.84 2.13
C ASN A 171 2.97 19.36 0.68
N ALA A 172 2.60 18.10 0.48
CA ALA A 172 2.41 17.59 -0.87
C ALA A 172 1.17 18.22 -1.49
N VAL A 173 1.38 18.96 -2.55
CA VAL A 173 0.31 19.55 -3.36
C VAL A 173 -0.48 18.43 -4.01
N LEU A 174 -1.76 18.38 -3.73
CA LEU A 174 -2.68 17.38 -4.21
C LEU A 174 -3.49 17.89 -5.37
N GLY A 175 -3.89 16.99 -6.21
CA GLY A 175 -4.74 17.25 -7.34
C GLY A 175 -6.03 18.00 -7.03
N GLY A 176 -7.18 17.35 -7.14
CA GLY A 176 -8.48 17.97 -6.89
C GLY A 176 -8.70 18.48 -5.46
N LEU A 177 -8.13 17.82 -4.45
CA LEU A 177 -8.29 18.14 -3.01
C LEU A 177 -7.30 19.20 -2.49
N ALA A 178 -6.46 19.75 -3.31
CA ALA A 178 -5.21 20.43 -2.94
C ALA A 178 -5.31 21.76 -2.23
N SER A 179 -6.46 22.35 -2.11
CA SER A 179 -6.58 23.74 -1.61
C SER A 179 -7.07 23.86 -0.17
N GLU A 180 -7.42 22.76 0.46
CA GLU A 180 -7.98 22.75 1.81
C GLU A 180 -6.95 22.18 2.80
N ASP A 181 -6.77 22.88 3.92
CA ASP A 181 -5.85 22.44 4.99
C ASP A 181 -6.33 21.16 5.68
N ASN A 182 -7.60 20.78 5.48
CA ASN A 182 -8.22 19.63 6.10
C ASN A 182 -8.91 18.75 5.06
N LEU A 183 -8.43 17.51 4.93
CA LEU A 183 -8.95 16.51 4.00
C LEU A 183 -10.44 16.20 4.20
N LEU A 184 -10.87 16.01 5.46
CA LEU A 184 -12.24 15.62 5.76
C LEU A 184 -13.22 16.75 5.47
N THR A 185 -12.79 18.00 5.66
CA THR A 185 -13.56 19.20 5.26
C THR A 185 -13.63 19.34 3.74
N ALA A 186 -12.53 19.08 3.05
CA ALA A 186 -12.52 19.10 1.58
C ALA A 186 -13.47 18.05 1.01
N LEU A 187 -13.47 16.85 1.57
CA LEU A 187 -14.33 15.75 1.16
C LEU A 187 -15.84 15.99 1.43
N ASP A 188 -16.21 16.92 2.31
CA ASP A 188 -17.63 17.33 2.47
C ASP A 188 -18.24 17.86 1.17
N ASN A 189 -17.40 18.41 0.28
CA ASN A 189 -17.82 18.94 -1.02
C ASN A 189 -17.58 17.97 -2.19
N ALA A 190 -17.25 16.72 -1.90
CA ALA A 190 -17.00 15.71 -2.92
C ALA A 190 -18.28 14.93 -3.25
N ASP A 191 -18.44 14.54 -4.51
CA ASP A 191 -19.48 13.61 -4.95
C ASP A 191 -18.96 12.18 -4.86
N PHE A 192 -19.49 11.40 -3.91
CA PHE A 192 -19.05 10.03 -3.69
C PHE A 192 -19.73 9.05 -4.65
N GLU A 193 -19.03 8.02 -5.06
CA GLU A 193 -19.62 6.88 -5.76
C GLU A 193 -20.52 6.04 -4.84
N ASP A 194 -21.42 5.26 -5.44
CA ASP A 194 -22.34 4.40 -4.71
C ASP A 194 -21.61 3.48 -3.71
N GLY A 195 -22.07 3.52 -2.47
CA GLY A 195 -21.48 2.73 -1.38
C GLY A 195 -20.42 3.46 -0.55
N TYR A 196 -20.04 4.69 -0.91
CA TYR A 196 -19.11 5.52 -0.15
C TYR A 196 -19.79 6.77 0.42
N SER A 197 -19.28 7.25 1.54
CA SER A 197 -19.76 8.50 2.15
C SER A 197 -18.68 9.13 3.01
N ILE A 198 -18.82 10.43 3.26
CA ILE A 198 -17.91 11.15 4.18
C ILE A 198 -18.02 10.61 5.61
N ASP A 199 -19.21 10.20 6.06
CA ASP A 199 -19.39 9.67 7.41
C ASP A 199 -18.63 8.34 7.61
N MET A 200 -18.56 7.50 6.57
CA MET A 200 -17.74 6.29 6.57
C MET A 200 -16.27 6.64 6.74
N ILE A 201 -15.77 7.60 5.98
CA ILE A 201 -14.36 8.00 6.03
C ILE A 201 -14.03 8.62 7.40
N ARG A 202 -14.89 9.50 7.91
CA ARG A 202 -14.73 10.07 9.25
C ARG A 202 -14.71 8.99 10.34
N GLY A 203 -15.60 8.00 10.23
CA GLY A 203 -15.59 6.84 11.12
C GLY A 203 -14.30 6.03 11.02
N ASP A 204 -13.82 5.79 9.80
CA ASP A 204 -12.58 5.05 9.58
C ASP A 204 -11.35 5.82 10.08
N PHE A 205 -11.30 7.14 9.91
CA PHE A 205 -10.23 7.98 10.43
C PHE A 205 -10.24 7.99 11.96
N ALA A 206 -11.42 8.18 12.57
CA ALA A 206 -11.56 8.19 14.04
C ALA A 206 -11.23 6.83 14.66
N GLU A 207 -11.62 5.73 14.02
CA GLU A 207 -11.36 4.37 14.51
C GLU A 207 -10.04 3.78 13.96
N ARG A 208 -9.32 4.57 13.14
CA ARG A 208 -8.05 4.18 12.54
C ARG A 208 -8.14 2.88 11.74
N ARG A 209 -9.11 2.83 10.84
CA ARG A 209 -9.32 1.68 9.95
C ARG A 209 -8.76 1.95 8.56
N THR A 210 -8.28 0.90 7.94
CA THR A 210 -7.89 0.90 6.52
C THR A 210 -9.13 0.90 5.65
N GLY A 211 -9.11 1.68 4.58
CA GLY A 211 -10.21 1.72 3.64
C GLY A 211 -9.84 2.29 2.28
N VAL A 212 -10.83 2.28 1.41
CA VAL A 212 -10.76 2.86 0.08
C VAL A 212 -12.03 3.64 -0.19
N VAL A 213 -11.91 4.73 -0.93
CA VAL A 213 -13.05 5.55 -1.34
C VAL A 213 -12.80 6.08 -2.75
N SER A 214 -13.86 6.10 -3.56
CA SER A 214 -13.88 6.76 -4.87
C SER A 214 -14.87 7.91 -4.85
N PHE A 215 -14.44 9.05 -5.33
CA PHE A 215 -15.19 10.29 -5.32
C PHE A 215 -14.79 11.18 -6.49
N THR A 216 -15.62 12.18 -6.76
CA THR A 216 -15.33 13.27 -7.70
C THR A 216 -15.25 14.58 -6.94
N TYR A 217 -14.13 15.28 -7.07
CA TYR A 217 -13.90 16.58 -6.49
C TYR A 217 -13.39 17.55 -7.57
N ASN A 218 -14.03 18.71 -7.71
CA ASN A 218 -13.71 19.69 -8.76
C ASN A 218 -13.66 19.09 -10.18
N ASN A 219 -14.62 18.22 -10.52
CA ASN A 219 -14.68 17.47 -11.78
C ASN A 219 -13.52 16.48 -12.02
N ILE A 220 -12.73 16.19 -11.00
CA ILE A 220 -11.66 15.19 -11.07
C ILE A 220 -12.13 13.97 -10.29
N LYS A 221 -12.22 12.84 -10.97
CA LYS A 221 -12.53 11.57 -10.35
C LYS A 221 -11.27 10.93 -9.78
N GLU A 222 -11.31 10.63 -8.49
CA GLU A 222 -10.16 10.16 -7.73
C GLU A 222 -10.55 8.93 -6.89
N THR A 223 -9.59 8.03 -6.73
CA THR A 223 -9.70 6.94 -5.77
C THR A 223 -8.59 7.09 -4.73
N MET A 224 -8.99 7.13 -3.47
CA MET A 224 -8.09 7.27 -2.32
C MET A 224 -8.11 6.00 -1.51
N TYR A 225 -6.94 5.46 -1.27
CA TYR A 225 -6.68 4.41 -0.29
C TYR A 225 -6.09 5.04 0.97
N TYR A 226 -6.53 4.62 2.14
CA TYR A 226 -6.03 5.14 3.40
C TYR A 226 -5.72 4.03 4.40
N VAL A 227 -4.65 4.20 5.15
CA VAL A 227 -4.14 3.23 6.12
C VAL A 227 -3.61 3.95 7.36
N PRO A 228 -3.91 3.46 8.59
CA PRO A 228 -3.35 4.05 9.80
C PRO A 228 -1.85 3.79 9.89
N VAL A 229 -1.10 4.81 10.26
CA VAL A 229 0.33 4.69 10.55
C VAL A 229 0.52 4.08 11.93
N HIS A 230 1.30 3.03 12.02
CA HIS A 230 1.51 2.27 13.26
C HIS A 230 2.09 3.14 14.39
N ARG A 231 1.55 3.00 15.60
CA ARG A 231 1.93 3.76 16.81
C ARG A 231 1.67 5.27 16.77
N THR A 232 0.89 5.75 15.83
CA THR A 232 0.50 7.15 15.75
C THR A 232 -1.01 7.26 15.61
N GLU A 233 -1.55 8.47 15.71
CA GLU A 233 -2.93 8.78 15.33
C GLU A 233 -3.04 9.27 13.88
N TRP A 234 -2.03 8.99 13.07
CA TRP A 234 -1.96 9.47 11.70
C TRP A 234 -2.57 8.47 10.72
N MET A 235 -3.11 9.03 9.64
CA MET A 235 -3.60 8.28 8.49
C MET A 235 -2.74 8.62 7.28
N LEU A 236 -2.13 7.60 6.68
CA LEU A 236 -1.47 7.73 5.40
C LEU A 236 -2.48 7.50 4.30
N THR A 237 -2.55 8.41 3.34
CA THR A 237 -3.43 8.31 2.18
C THR A 237 -2.61 8.16 0.91
N TYR A 238 -3.10 7.35 0.01
CA TYR A 238 -2.59 7.21 -1.34
C TYR A 238 -3.71 7.45 -2.32
N LEU A 239 -3.59 8.53 -3.09
CA LEU A 239 -4.62 9.01 -4.00
C LEU A 239 -4.17 8.83 -5.44
N ILE A 240 -5.05 8.31 -6.27
CA ILE A 240 -4.84 8.18 -7.72
C ILE A 240 -6.01 8.83 -8.46
N ARG A 241 -5.69 9.57 -9.52
CA ARG A 241 -6.68 10.11 -10.44
C ARG A 241 -7.16 9.05 -11.41
N GLU A 242 -8.46 8.80 -11.45
CA GLU A 242 -9.03 7.83 -12.38
C GLU A 242 -8.89 8.27 -13.84
N SER A 243 -8.77 9.57 -14.11
CA SER A 243 -8.46 10.06 -15.46
C SER A 243 -7.18 9.44 -16.02
N VAL A 244 -6.21 9.14 -15.16
CA VAL A 244 -4.94 8.50 -15.55
C VAL A 244 -5.14 7.02 -15.79
N ILE A 245 -5.94 6.37 -14.96
CA ILE A 245 -6.33 4.98 -15.18
C ILE A 245 -7.17 4.89 -16.45
N SER A 246 -8.16 5.78 -16.60
CA SER A 246 -9.00 5.85 -17.81
C SER A 246 -8.18 6.22 -19.05
N GLU A 247 -7.24 7.16 -18.98
CA GLU A 247 -6.39 7.54 -20.10
C GLU A 247 -5.45 6.40 -20.52
N GLN A 248 -4.94 5.63 -19.57
CA GLN A 248 -4.18 4.41 -19.88
C GLN A 248 -5.10 3.31 -20.43
N ILE A 249 -6.30 3.16 -19.90
CA ILE A 249 -7.31 2.23 -20.41
C ILE A 249 -7.86 2.71 -21.76
N ASP A 250 -8.14 4.00 -21.90
CA ASP A 250 -8.65 4.60 -23.15
C ASP A 250 -7.59 4.59 -24.25
N THR A 251 -6.31 4.83 -23.95
CA THR A 251 -5.21 4.67 -24.92
C THR A 251 -5.03 3.21 -25.35
N ILE A 252 -5.19 2.28 -24.42
CA ILE A 252 -5.18 0.83 -24.72
C ILE A 252 -6.46 0.46 -25.47
N SER A 253 -7.62 0.94 -25.02
CA SER A 253 -8.92 0.68 -25.63
C SER A 253 -9.07 1.35 -26.99
N GLU A 254 -8.72 2.63 -27.14
CA GLU A 254 -8.68 3.32 -28.44
C GLU A 254 -7.67 2.70 -29.39
N GLY A 255 -6.51 2.27 -28.88
CA GLY A 255 -5.53 1.52 -29.65
C GLY A 255 -6.10 0.17 -30.15
N ILE A 256 -6.84 -0.51 -29.31
CA ILE A 256 -7.50 -1.78 -29.65
C ILE A 256 -8.69 -1.53 -30.57
N VAL A 257 -9.57 -0.56 -30.26
CA VAL A 257 -10.73 -0.22 -31.08
C VAL A 257 -10.29 0.33 -32.45
N ARG A 258 -9.27 1.19 -32.49
CA ARG A 258 -8.72 1.70 -33.75
C ARG A 258 -8.05 0.62 -34.58
N ARG A 259 -7.27 -0.29 -33.95
CA ARG A 259 -6.71 -1.48 -34.63
C ARG A 259 -7.81 -2.43 -35.07
N SER A 260 -8.83 -2.65 -34.25
CA SER A 260 -9.98 -3.47 -34.59
C SER A 260 -10.80 -2.86 -35.75
N LEU A 261 -11.03 -1.53 -35.73
CA LEU A 261 -11.71 -0.83 -36.83
C LEU A 261 -10.87 -0.84 -38.13
N VAL A 262 -9.57 -0.59 -38.03
CA VAL A 262 -8.68 -0.65 -39.20
C VAL A 262 -8.57 -2.08 -39.75
N MET A 263 -8.45 -3.09 -38.87
CA MET A 263 -8.45 -4.48 -39.27
C MET A 263 -9.81 -4.93 -39.83
N SER A 264 -10.91 -4.46 -39.21
CA SER A 264 -12.27 -4.70 -39.71
C SER A 264 -12.52 -3.99 -41.05
N ALA A 265 -12.04 -2.76 -41.22
CA ALA A 265 -12.12 -2.02 -42.48
C ALA A 265 -11.22 -2.66 -43.58
N LEU A 266 -10.02 -3.10 -43.22
CA LEU A 266 -9.12 -3.87 -44.13
C LEU A 266 -9.75 -5.21 -44.51
N THR A 267 -10.34 -5.89 -43.54
CA THR A 267 -11.03 -7.16 -43.80
C THR A 267 -12.27 -6.95 -44.69
N ALA A 268 -13.06 -5.87 -44.39
CA ALA A 268 -14.20 -5.49 -45.23
C ALA A 268 -13.77 -5.03 -46.63
N MET A 269 -12.63 -4.33 -46.78
CA MET A 269 -12.07 -3.91 -48.05
C MET A 269 -11.55 -5.12 -48.84
N VAL A 270 -10.87 -6.05 -48.20
CA VAL A 270 -10.42 -7.29 -48.82
C VAL A 270 -11.61 -8.16 -49.26
N LEU A 271 -12.65 -8.23 -48.40
CA LEU A 271 -13.89 -8.91 -48.74
C LEU A 271 -14.65 -8.22 -49.88
N ALA A 272 -14.69 -6.89 -49.90
CA ALA A 272 -15.30 -6.11 -50.95
C ALA A 272 -14.51 -6.27 -52.27
N LEU A 273 -13.17 -6.28 -52.22
CA LEU A 273 -12.30 -6.51 -53.37
C LEU A 273 -12.45 -7.94 -53.87
N ALA A 274 -12.48 -8.91 -52.93
CA ALA A 274 -12.74 -10.31 -53.26
C ALA A 274 -14.12 -10.51 -53.91
N PHE A 275 -15.14 -9.78 -53.38
CA PHE A 275 -16.50 -9.78 -53.92
C PHE A 275 -16.56 -9.18 -55.35
N VAL A 276 -15.88 -8.03 -55.55
CA VAL A 276 -15.75 -7.42 -56.89
C VAL A 276 -15.01 -8.32 -57.87
N VAL A 277 -13.89 -8.91 -57.43
CA VAL A 277 -13.15 -9.91 -58.27
C VAL A 277 -14.02 -11.11 -58.55
N MET A 278 -14.77 -11.60 -57.55
CA MET A 278 -15.73 -12.68 -57.71
C MET A 278 -16.85 -12.35 -58.71
N LEU A 279 -17.41 -11.11 -58.62
CA LEU A 279 -18.43 -10.63 -59.59
C LEU A 279 -17.86 -10.51 -61.02
N ILE A 280 -16.60 -10.06 -61.12
CA ILE A 280 -15.91 -10.00 -62.41
C ILE A 280 -15.64 -11.42 -62.94
N GLN A 281 -15.24 -12.33 -62.06
CA GLN A 281 -15.06 -13.75 -62.41
C GLN A 281 -16.38 -14.42 -62.78
N ILE A 282 -17.45 -14.20 -61.99
CA ILE A 282 -18.80 -14.71 -62.28
C ILE A 282 -19.27 -14.20 -63.67
N ARG A 283 -19.08 -12.89 -63.97
CA ARG A 283 -19.40 -12.34 -65.29
C ARG A 283 -18.54 -12.97 -66.45
N ARG A 284 -17.28 -13.32 -66.13
CA ARG A 284 -16.43 -14.09 -67.09
C ARG A 284 -16.77 -15.55 -67.15
N THR A 285 -17.21 -16.15 -66.02
CA THR A 285 -17.50 -17.59 -65.92
C THR A 285 -18.91 -17.95 -66.42
N ILE A 286 -19.90 -16.98 -66.42
CA ILE A 286 -21.20 -17.16 -67.11
C ILE A 286 -20.98 -17.49 -68.60
N LYS A 287 -19.82 -17.22 -69.16
CA LYS A 287 -19.42 -17.60 -70.50
C LYS A 287 -18.76 -19.00 -70.62
N LEU A 288 -18.47 -19.57 -69.43
CA LEU A 288 -17.74 -20.87 -69.37
C LEU A 288 -18.38 -21.87 -68.36
N THR A 289 -19.68 -21.73 -68.13
CA THR A 289 -20.40 -22.52 -67.11
C THR A 289 -20.84 -23.87 -67.64
N LEU A 290 -20.00 -24.86 -67.55
CA LEU A 290 -20.47 -26.25 -67.38
C LEU A 290 -19.49 -27.17 -66.62
N GLU A 291 -18.34 -26.68 -66.16
CA GLU A 291 -17.34 -27.58 -65.57
C GLU A 291 -16.91 -27.22 -64.07
N LYS A 292 -17.56 -26.35 -63.40
CA LYS A 292 -17.04 -25.85 -62.09
C LYS A 292 -17.91 -26.01 -60.84
N GLU A 293 -18.99 -26.75 -60.85
CA GLU A 293 -19.85 -26.93 -59.62
C GLU A 293 -19.15 -27.66 -58.46
N THR A 294 -18.06 -28.32 -58.69
CA THR A 294 -17.33 -29.06 -57.63
C THR A 294 -16.22 -28.25 -56.95
N SER A 295 -15.83 -27.08 -57.50
CA SER A 295 -14.74 -26.26 -56.93
C SER A 295 -15.23 -25.21 -55.94
N GLU A 296 -16.49 -24.78 -55.99
CA GLU A 296 -17.05 -23.69 -55.22
C GLU A 296 -17.35 -24.08 -53.76
N THR A 297 -17.76 -25.34 -53.52
CA THR A 297 -18.02 -25.84 -52.17
C THR A 297 -16.75 -25.93 -51.31
N LEU A 298 -15.61 -26.21 -51.93
CA LEU A 298 -14.34 -26.32 -51.18
C LEU A 298 -13.76 -24.97 -50.81
N GLN A 299 -14.04 -23.91 -51.59
CA GLN A 299 -13.56 -22.55 -51.28
C GLN A 299 -14.32 -21.90 -50.13
N GLN A 300 -15.64 -22.09 -50.05
CA GLN A 300 -16.44 -21.58 -48.93
C GLN A 300 -16.07 -22.25 -47.60
N GLU A 301 -15.79 -23.55 -47.64
CA GLU A 301 -15.39 -24.28 -46.42
C GLU A 301 -14.00 -23.83 -45.90
N LEU A 302 -13.12 -23.32 -46.77
CA LEU A 302 -11.81 -22.81 -46.42
C LEU A 302 -11.88 -21.40 -45.81
N GLU A 303 -12.76 -20.54 -46.33
CA GLU A 303 -12.96 -19.17 -45.83
C GLU A 303 -13.61 -19.14 -44.44
N GLU A 304 -14.58 -20.04 -44.19
CA GLU A 304 -15.16 -20.21 -42.84
C GLU A 304 -14.11 -20.72 -41.86
N ARG A 305 -13.23 -21.59 -42.23
CA ARG A 305 -12.14 -22.07 -41.37
C ARG A 305 -11.10 -20.97 -41.07
N LEU A 306 -10.77 -20.14 -42.06
CA LEU A 306 -9.82 -19.02 -41.85
C LEU A 306 -10.41 -17.93 -40.96
N ALA A 307 -11.68 -17.57 -41.14
CA ALA A 307 -12.36 -16.61 -40.29
C ALA A 307 -12.46 -17.06 -38.80
N LEU A 308 -12.71 -18.38 -38.60
CA LEU A 308 -12.73 -18.96 -37.24
C LEU A 308 -11.33 -19.02 -36.62
N GLN A 309 -10.28 -19.18 -37.41
CA GLN A 309 -8.90 -19.21 -36.95
C GLN A 309 -8.41 -17.82 -36.55
N ASP A 310 -8.78 -16.77 -37.25
CA ASP A 310 -8.44 -15.39 -36.95
C ASP A 310 -9.14 -14.89 -35.68
N GLU A 311 -10.40 -15.28 -35.46
CA GLU A 311 -11.15 -14.97 -34.24
C GLU A 311 -10.54 -15.66 -33.01
N LEU A 312 -10.10 -16.91 -33.14
CA LEU A 312 -9.39 -17.65 -32.09
C LEU A 312 -8.04 -16.99 -31.71
N LEU A 313 -7.29 -16.55 -32.72
CA LEU A 313 -5.99 -15.89 -32.53
C LEU A 313 -6.12 -14.55 -31.82
N GLU A 314 -7.19 -13.80 -32.10
CA GLU A 314 -7.46 -12.53 -31.44
C GLU A 314 -7.88 -12.72 -29.98
N GLN A 315 -8.65 -13.77 -29.67
CA GLN A 315 -9.01 -14.12 -28.30
C GLN A 315 -7.78 -14.59 -27.48
N GLU A 316 -6.90 -15.41 -28.08
CA GLU A 316 -5.66 -15.83 -27.41
C GLU A 316 -4.73 -14.64 -27.12
N LYS A 317 -4.65 -13.67 -28.05
CA LYS A 317 -3.82 -12.48 -27.89
C LYS A 317 -4.33 -11.59 -26.75
N LYS A 318 -5.63 -11.37 -26.66
CA LYS A 318 -6.27 -10.63 -25.54
C LYS A 318 -6.06 -11.31 -24.19
N ARG A 319 -6.09 -12.65 -24.18
CA ARG A 319 -5.83 -13.45 -22.97
C ARG A 319 -4.38 -13.35 -22.51
N ALA A 320 -3.44 -13.39 -23.45
CA ALA A 320 -2.01 -13.25 -23.16
C ALA A 320 -1.64 -11.83 -22.69
N GLU A 321 -2.29 -10.79 -23.22
CA GLU A 321 -2.08 -9.40 -22.76
C GLU A 321 -2.60 -9.18 -21.34
N LEU A 322 -3.73 -9.77 -20.98
CA LEU A 322 -4.26 -9.78 -19.60
C LEU A 322 -3.35 -10.55 -18.63
N ASP A 323 -2.83 -11.70 -19.06
CA ASP A 323 -1.89 -12.50 -18.25
C ASP A 323 -0.57 -11.76 -18.01
N ASN A 324 -0.06 -11.07 -19.02
CA ASN A 324 1.13 -10.24 -18.90
C ASN A 324 0.91 -9.04 -17.97
N MET A 325 -0.27 -8.42 -18.03
CA MET A 325 -0.63 -7.30 -17.15
C MET A 325 -0.76 -7.76 -15.70
N ILE A 326 -1.44 -8.88 -15.44
CA ILE A 326 -1.53 -9.49 -14.11
C ILE A 326 -0.14 -9.84 -13.58
N THR A 327 0.71 -10.41 -14.44
CA THR A 327 2.10 -10.77 -14.08
C THR A 327 2.93 -9.54 -13.74
N ALA A 328 2.78 -8.45 -14.51
CA ALA A 328 3.48 -7.20 -14.26
C ALA A 328 3.02 -6.53 -12.95
N LEU A 329 1.73 -6.52 -12.67
CA LEU A 329 1.15 -5.97 -11.43
C LEU A 329 1.47 -6.83 -10.20
N ALA A 330 1.67 -8.12 -10.41
CA ALA A 330 2.09 -9.05 -9.37
C ALA A 330 3.63 -9.09 -9.18
N SER A 331 4.40 -8.25 -9.90
CA SER A 331 5.88 -8.31 -9.90
C SER A 331 6.50 -8.10 -8.53
N ASP A 332 5.83 -7.36 -7.65
CA ASP A 332 6.29 -7.07 -6.30
C ASP A 332 6.00 -8.20 -5.30
N TYR A 333 5.23 -9.21 -5.72
CA TYR A 333 4.95 -10.38 -4.90
C TYR A 333 5.82 -11.56 -5.35
N ARG A 334 6.40 -12.27 -4.39
CA ARG A 334 7.14 -13.52 -4.65
C ARG A 334 6.21 -14.60 -5.18
N SER A 335 5.03 -14.73 -4.59
CA SER A 335 4.01 -15.68 -5.01
C SER A 335 2.63 -15.06 -4.94
N VAL A 336 1.78 -15.35 -5.93
CA VAL A 336 0.40 -14.87 -6.00
C VAL A 336 -0.54 -16.04 -6.30
N TYR A 337 -1.58 -16.16 -5.49
CA TYR A 337 -2.58 -17.21 -5.60
C TYR A 337 -3.99 -16.62 -5.64
N TYR A 338 -4.86 -17.26 -6.38
CA TYR A 338 -6.30 -17.08 -6.26
C TYR A 338 -6.85 -18.23 -5.43
N VAL A 339 -7.59 -17.92 -4.38
CA VAL A 339 -8.14 -18.90 -3.45
C VAL A 339 -9.65 -18.77 -3.41
N ASN A 340 -10.35 -19.87 -3.70
CA ASN A 340 -11.77 -19.98 -3.48
C ASN A 340 -12.02 -20.55 -2.09
N LEU A 341 -12.55 -19.70 -1.19
CA LEU A 341 -12.78 -20.04 0.22
C LEU A 341 -13.96 -20.99 0.45
N ASP A 342 -14.83 -21.18 -0.53
CA ASP A 342 -15.98 -22.08 -0.42
C ASP A 342 -15.58 -23.51 -0.75
N THR A 343 -14.68 -23.68 -1.70
CA THR A 343 -14.20 -24.99 -2.18
C THR A 343 -12.85 -25.38 -1.61
N ASP A 344 -12.21 -24.48 -0.86
CA ASP A 344 -10.84 -24.63 -0.34
C ASP A 344 -9.80 -24.91 -1.45
N ASN A 345 -10.08 -24.45 -2.67
CA ASN A 345 -9.22 -24.66 -3.82
C ASN A 345 -8.48 -23.38 -4.20
N ALA A 346 -7.20 -23.50 -4.49
CA ALA A 346 -6.34 -22.39 -4.89
C ALA A 346 -5.69 -22.67 -6.24
N ILE A 347 -5.39 -21.59 -6.97
CA ILE A 347 -4.66 -21.63 -8.26
C ILE A 347 -3.47 -20.68 -8.13
N CYS A 348 -2.30 -21.14 -8.53
CA CYS A 348 -1.07 -20.37 -8.55
C CYS A 348 -0.98 -19.52 -9.82
N TYR A 349 -1.02 -18.19 -9.68
CA TYR A 349 -0.78 -17.27 -10.80
C TYR A 349 0.70 -16.92 -10.99
N ARG A 350 1.43 -16.87 -9.87
CA ARG A 350 2.87 -16.60 -9.87
C ARG A 350 3.54 -17.29 -8.70
N ASN A 351 4.66 -17.92 -8.94
CA ASN A 351 5.57 -18.42 -7.93
C ASN A 351 7.01 -18.28 -8.42
N ASP A 352 7.77 -17.41 -7.79
CA ASP A 352 9.20 -17.18 -8.07
C ASP A 352 10.10 -18.05 -7.15
N ASN A 353 9.52 -18.88 -6.30
CA ASN A 353 10.26 -19.72 -5.38
C ASN A 353 10.46 -21.11 -5.95
N SER A 354 11.71 -21.49 -6.19
CA SER A 354 12.07 -22.83 -6.68
C SER A 354 11.88 -23.95 -5.67
N ASP A 355 11.67 -23.58 -4.40
CA ASP A 355 11.57 -24.52 -3.28
C ASP A 355 10.11 -24.83 -2.87
N ASP A 356 9.12 -24.15 -3.45
CA ASP A 356 7.71 -24.44 -3.20
C ASP A 356 7.18 -25.46 -4.22
N ASP A 357 6.47 -26.47 -3.74
CA ASP A 357 5.92 -27.61 -4.51
C ASP A 357 4.80 -27.24 -5.52
N VAL A 358 4.44 -25.93 -5.64
CA VAL A 358 3.31 -25.50 -6.46
C VAL A 358 3.80 -24.71 -7.68
N ALA A 359 3.57 -25.27 -8.87
CA ALA A 359 3.93 -24.62 -10.14
C ALA A 359 2.88 -23.55 -10.54
N LYS A 360 3.29 -22.65 -11.44
CA LYS A 360 2.35 -21.70 -12.06
C LYS A 360 1.21 -22.45 -12.75
N ASP A 361 -0.01 -21.94 -12.61
CA ASP A 361 -1.27 -22.50 -13.14
C ASP A 361 -1.69 -23.85 -12.51
N GLU A 362 -0.99 -24.30 -11.48
CA GLU A 362 -1.34 -25.49 -10.71
C GLU A 362 -2.43 -25.19 -9.68
N SER A 363 -3.37 -26.12 -9.53
CA SER A 363 -4.42 -26.06 -8.53
C SER A 363 -4.07 -26.93 -7.33
N PHE A 364 -4.35 -26.44 -6.12
CA PHE A 364 -4.05 -27.13 -4.89
C PHE A 364 -5.09 -26.82 -3.80
N VAL A 365 -5.10 -27.62 -2.73
CA VAL A 365 -5.95 -27.39 -1.56
C VAL A 365 -5.30 -26.34 -0.68
N PHE A 366 -6.00 -25.19 -0.52
CA PHE A 366 -5.47 -24.03 0.18
C PHE A 366 -5.09 -24.33 1.63
N SER A 367 -6.06 -24.84 2.40
CA SER A 367 -5.86 -25.11 3.82
C SER A 367 -4.71 -26.09 4.07
N GLU A 368 -4.65 -27.19 3.33
CA GLU A 368 -3.62 -28.21 3.49
C GLU A 368 -2.22 -27.66 3.18
N THR A 369 -2.09 -26.96 2.03
CA THR A 369 -0.79 -26.43 1.58
C THR A 369 -0.28 -25.34 2.51
N PHE A 370 -1.14 -24.44 2.98
CA PHE A 370 -0.73 -23.34 3.85
C PHE A 370 -0.47 -23.82 5.30
N ILE A 371 -1.17 -24.87 5.75
CA ILE A 371 -0.85 -25.51 7.05
C ILE A 371 0.51 -26.22 6.95
N ARG A 372 0.79 -26.93 5.86
CA ARG A 372 2.09 -27.55 5.62
C ARG A 372 3.19 -26.48 5.59
N TYR A 373 3.01 -25.43 4.82
CA TYR A 373 3.92 -24.28 4.77
C TYR A 373 4.18 -23.68 6.15
N ALA A 374 3.13 -23.48 6.95
CA ALA A 374 3.26 -22.94 8.30
C ALA A 374 4.09 -23.85 9.20
N ASN A 375 3.90 -25.16 9.11
CA ASN A 375 4.63 -26.13 9.93
C ASN A 375 6.10 -26.28 9.53
N GLU A 376 6.39 -26.16 8.23
CA GLU A 376 7.74 -26.37 7.68
C GLU A 376 8.58 -25.09 7.74
N HIS A 377 7.99 -23.92 7.52
CA HIS A 377 8.75 -22.71 7.28
C HIS A 377 8.48 -21.60 8.30
N VAL A 378 7.28 -21.47 8.85
CA VAL A 378 6.97 -20.37 9.78
C VAL A 378 7.59 -20.62 11.14
N ALA A 379 8.33 -19.64 11.66
CA ALA A 379 8.95 -19.70 12.97
C ALA A 379 7.90 -19.97 14.06
N GLU A 380 8.28 -20.76 15.06
CA GLU A 380 7.38 -21.33 16.07
C GLU A 380 6.57 -20.26 16.81
N GLU A 381 7.19 -19.11 17.08
CA GLU A 381 6.57 -17.95 17.73
C GLU A 381 5.42 -17.30 16.93
N TYR A 382 5.45 -17.41 15.59
CA TYR A 382 4.43 -16.85 14.69
C TYR A 382 3.43 -17.91 14.20
N ARG A 383 3.77 -19.18 14.28
CA ARG A 383 3.00 -20.29 13.67
C ARG A 383 1.55 -20.32 14.11
N LYS A 384 1.29 -20.20 15.40
CA LYS A 384 -0.07 -20.22 15.94
C LYS A 384 -0.92 -19.08 15.39
N GLN A 385 -0.35 -17.89 15.30
CA GLN A 385 -1.05 -16.71 14.79
C GLN A 385 -1.24 -16.80 13.27
N PHE A 386 -0.25 -17.31 12.55
CA PHE A 386 -0.34 -17.57 11.12
C PHE A 386 -1.48 -18.54 10.78
N LEU A 387 -1.53 -19.68 11.48
CA LEU A 387 -2.59 -20.69 11.31
C LEU A 387 -3.98 -20.15 11.64
N GLU A 388 -4.07 -19.25 12.59
CA GLU A 388 -5.32 -18.56 12.90
C GLU A 388 -5.70 -17.57 11.82
N PHE A 389 -4.72 -16.84 11.26
CA PHE A 389 -4.91 -15.84 10.22
C PHE A 389 -5.44 -16.45 8.91
N ILE A 390 -4.96 -17.65 8.52
CA ILE A 390 -5.37 -18.31 7.28
C ILE A 390 -6.71 -19.04 7.34
N LYS A 391 -7.37 -19.10 8.50
CA LYS A 391 -8.69 -19.74 8.61
C LYS A 391 -9.74 -19.02 7.76
N PRO A 392 -10.53 -19.71 6.94
CA PRO A 392 -11.54 -19.08 6.09
C PRO A 392 -12.52 -18.18 6.85
N GLU A 393 -12.91 -18.57 8.08
CA GLU A 393 -13.81 -17.78 8.92
C GLU A 393 -13.15 -16.44 9.33
N ASN A 394 -11.86 -16.46 9.66
CA ASN A 394 -11.12 -15.28 10.05
C ASN A 394 -10.86 -14.38 8.85
N ILE A 395 -10.49 -14.96 7.71
CA ILE A 395 -10.32 -14.24 6.44
C ILE A 395 -11.61 -13.50 6.08
N ARG A 396 -12.75 -14.20 6.11
CA ARG A 396 -14.06 -13.59 5.84
C ARG A 396 -14.40 -12.49 6.82
N ARG A 397 -14.15 -12.71 8.12
CA ARG A 397 -14.42 -11.72 9.16
C ARG A 397 -13.59 -10.45 8.96
N GLU A 398 -12.30 -10.59 8.73
CA GLU A 398 -11.39 -9.46 8.54
C GLU A 398 -11.71 -8.69 7.24
N LEU A 399 -11.97 -9.40 6.15
CA LEU A 399 -12.26 -8.79 4.85
C LEU A 399 -13.69 -8.23 4.72
N LYS A 400 -14.58 -8.53 5.66
CA LYS A 400 -15.87 -7.80 5.80
C LYS A 400 -15.66 -6.37 6.30
N GLN A 401 -14.65 -6.16 7.13
CA GLN A 401 -14.36 -4.86 7.75
C GLN A 401 -13.27 -4.09 6.99
N ASN A 402 -12.35 -4.80 6.35
CA ASN A 402 -11.20 -4.26 5.66
C ASN A 402 -11.16 -4.75 4.22
N THR A 403 -10.73 -3.93 3.29
CA THR A 403 -10.54 -4.33 1.90
C THR A 403 -9.42 -5.36 1.75
N ILE A 404 -8.44 -5.28 2.63
CA ILE A 404 -7.24 -6.12 2.63
C ILE A 404 -6.84 -6.42 4.07
N THR A 405 -6.29 -7.62 4.27
CA THR A 405 -5.67 -8.03 5.53
C THR A 405 -4.26 -8.53 5.26
N ALA A 406 -3.34 -8.31 6.21
CA ALA A 406 -1.95 -8.71 6.09
C ALA A 406 -1.38 -9.23 7.40
N PHE A 407 -0.50 -10.23 7.31
CA PHE A 407 0.21 -10.82 8.44
C PHE A 407 1.71 -10.89 8.15
N ARG A 408 2.53 -10.38 9.07
CA ARG A 408 4.00 -10.41 8.99
C ARG A 408 4.52 -11.49 9.92
N TYR A 409 5.50 -12.25 9.46
CA TYR A 409 6.04 -13.37 10.21
C TYR A 409 7.47 -13.68 9.79
N LEU A 410 8.18 -14.39 10.65
CA LEU A 410 9.51 -14.90 10.38
C LEU A 410 9.41 -16.31 9.77
N VAL A 411 10.15 -16.53 8.72
CA VAL A 411 10.34 -17.86 8.12
C VAL A 411 11.75 -18.38 8.37
N ARG A 412 11.85 -19.69 8.47
CA ARG A 412 13.12 -20.43 8.57
C ARG A 412 13.18 -21.42 7.42
N LYS A 413 13.97 -21.10 6.40
CA LYS A 413 14.16 -21.95 5.22
C LYS A 413 15.65 -22.30 5.10
N GLN A 414 15.98 -23.57 4.98
CA GLN A 414 17.36 -24.06 4.79
C GLN A 414 18.40 -23.49 5.80
N GLY A 415 17.96 -23.13 6.99
CA GLY A 415 18.83 -22.56 8.03
C GLY A 415 18.97 -21.04 7.99
N GLU A 416 18.34 -20.38 7.04
CA GLU A 416 18.25 -18.92 6.98
C GLU A 416 16.90 -18.43 7.53
N GLU A 417 16.94 -17.27 8.20
CA GLU A 417 15.76 -16.59 8.71
C GLU A 417 15.49 -15.34 7.88
N SER A 418 14.26 -15.18 7.43
CA SER A 418 13.80 -13.99 6.71
C SER A 418 12.38 -13.59 7.11
N TYR A 419 12.07 -12.30 7.00
CA TYR A 419 10.73 -11.81 7.27
C TYR A 419 9.89 -11.79 5.99
N GLU A 420 8.72 -12.37 6.08
CA GLU A 420 7.74 -12.40 5.01
C GLU A 420 6.43 -11.74 5.45
N MET A 421 5.67 -11.27 4.48
CA MET A 421 4.31 -10.75 4.68
C MET A 421 3.35 -11.47 3.75
N LEU A 422 2.32 -12.06 4.37
CA LEU A 422 1.17 -12.62 3.68
C LEU A 422 0.06 -11.57 3.61
N ARG A 423 -0.42 -11.28 2.40
CA ARG A 423 -1.54 -10.35 2.16
C ARG A 423 -2.71 -11.08 1.52
N MET A 424 -3.91 -10.69 1.90
CA MET A 424 -5.13 -11.22 1.32
C MET A 424 -6.10 -10.09 1.01
N ALA A 425 -6.66 -10.13 -0.20
CA ALA A 425 -7.67 -9.19 -0.67
C ALA A 425 -8.88 -9.94 -1.20
N GLY A 426 -10.07 -9.47 -0.88
CA GLY A 426 -11.31 -10.06 -1.39
C GLY A 426 -11.46 -9.84 -2.90
N VAL A 427 -11.75 -10.91 -3.63
CA VAL A 427 -12.08 -10.85 -5.06
C VAL A 427 -13.60 -10.75 -5.18
N ASN A 428 -14.10 -9.57 -5.53
CA ASN A 428 -15.53 -9.36 -5.76
C ASN A 428 -15.94 -9.84 -7.15
N ARG A 429 -16.91 -10.73 -7.23
CA ARG A 429 -17.65 -11.02 -8.47
C ARG A 429 -18.75 -9.98 -8.64
N GLY A 430 -18.45 -8.78 -9.12
CA GLY A 430 -19.35 -7.83 -9.75
C GLY A 430 -20.81 -7.61 -9.26
N ASP A 431 -21.27 -8.29 -8.23
CA ASP A 431 -22.59 -8.11 -7.64
C ASP A 431 -22.46 -7.23 -6.38
N ASP A 432 -22.83 -5.97 -6.53
CA ASP A 432 -22.93 -4.97 -5.46
C ASP A 432 -24.14 -5.26 -4.54
N THR A 433 -24.13 -6.38 -3.83
CA THR A 433 -25.10 -6.62 -2.77
C THR A 433 -24.55 -6.18 -1.42
N PRO A 434 -25.36 -5.56 -0.54
CA PRO A 434 -24.90 -5.04 0.76
C PRO A 434 -24.46 -6.13 1.74
N ASP A 435 -24.69 -7.39 1.44
CA ASP A 435 -24.24 -8.54 2.25
C ASP A 435 -22.97 -9.15 1.62
N ARG A 436 -21.83 -8.52 1.88
CA ARG A 436 -20.51 -8.92 1.36
C ARG A 436 -20.09 -10.28 1.90
N GLU A 437 -20.54 -11.33 1.27
CA GLU A 437 -19.96 -12.66 1.51
C GLU A 437 -18.70 -12.84 0.65
N ILE A 438 -17.56 -13.03 1.29
CA ILE A 438 -16.27 -13.20 0.61
C ILE A 438 -16.13 -14.66 0.21
N HIS A 439 -16.29 -14.95 -1.08
CA HIS A 439 -16.18 -16.30 -1.65
C HIS A 439 -14.77 -16.64 -2.12
N ALA A 440 -14.01 -15.62 -2.54
CA ALA A 440 -12.67 -15.79 -3.04
C ALA A 440 -11.76 -14.65 -2.64
N VAL A 441 -10.46 -14.95 -2.55
CA VAL A 441 -9.43 -13.98 -2.20
C VAL A 441 -8.21 -14.12 -3.11
N GLY A 442 -7.60 -12.99 -3.42
CA GLY A 442 -6.23 -12.94 -3.92
C GLY A 442 -5.26 -12.97 -2.74
N VAL A 443 -4.28 -13.84 -2.81
CA VAL A 443 -3.28 -14.05 -1.76
C VAL A 443 -1.90 -13.78 -2.33
N GLY A 444 -1.12 -12.91 -1.68
CA GLY A 444 0.22 -12.57 -2.11
C GLY A 444 1.24 -12.67 -0.98
N PHE A 445 2.40 -13.23 -1.29
CA PHE A 445 3.56 -13.26 -0.40
C PHE A 445 4.60 -12.24 -0.86
N THR A 446 5.07 -11.44 0.08
CA THR A 446 6.12 -10.43 -0.15
C THR A 446 7.26 -10.68 0.83
N ASP A 447 8.49 -10.68 0.33
CA ASP A 447 9.68 -10.63 1.17
C ASP A 447 9.85 -9.21 1.70
N ILE A 448 9.95 -9.08 3.01
CA ILE A 448 10.16 -7.81 3.71
C ILE A 448 11.43 -7.87 4.60
N ASP A 449 12.31 -8.85 4.35
CA ASP A 449 13.48 -9.10 5.21
C ASP A 449 14.45 -7.92 5.19
N LYS A 450 14.70 -7.35 4.02
CA LYS A 450 15.61 -6.23 3.88
C LYS A 450 15.15 -5.02 4.69
N GLU A 451 13.87 -4.66 4.57
CA GLU A 451 13.27 -3.56 5.31
C GLU A 451 13.30 -3.79 6.82
N MET A 452 13.05 -5.03 7.24
CA MET A 452 13.06 -5.41 8.65
C MET A 452 14.47 -5.46 9.21
N ARG A 453 15.43 -6.05 8.49
CA ARG A 453 16.84 -6.15 8.93
C ARG A 453 17.54 -4.80 8.93
N ASP A 454 17.30 -3.96 7.93
CA ASP A 454 17.85 -2.59 7.88
C ASP A 454 17.39 -1.76 9.10
N SER A 455 16.15 -1.94 9.52
CA SER A 455 15.61 -1.34 10.74
C SER A 455 16.28 -1.91 11.99
N LEU A 456 16.44 -3.22 12.07
CA LEU A 456 17.07 -3.90 13.21
C LEU A 456 18.59 -3.57 13.30
N ALA A 457 19.31 -3.58 12.17
CA ALA A 457 20.74 -3.30 12.11
C ALA A 457 21.08 -1.86 12.52
N LYS A 458 20.26 -0.89 12.12
CA LYS A 458 20.41 0.49 12.60
C LYS A 458 20.25 0.57 14.12
N ASN A 459 19.27 -0.14 14.67
CA ASN A 459 19.03 -0.19 16.09
C ASN A 459 20.19 -0.84 16.87
N GLU A 460 20.77 -1.89 16.30
CA GLU A 460 21.90 -2.61 16.90
C GLU A 460 23.20 -1.79 16.85
N ALA A 461 23.50 -1.16 15.70
CA ALA A 461 24.65 -0.29 15.53
C ALA A 461 24.62 0.92 16.49
N LEU A 462 23.43 1.45 16.76
CA LEU A 462 23.23 2.54 17.70
C LEU A 462 23.43 2.08 19.16
N SER A 463 22.95 0.90 19.48
CA SER A 463 23.14 0.25 20.79
C SER A 463 24.61 -0.06 21.08
N ASP A 464 25.36 -0.54 20.06
CA ASP A 464 26.78 -0.85 20.18
C ASP A 464 27.67 0.39 20.27
N ALA A 465 27.34 1.45 19.55
CA ALA A 465 28.01 2.74 19.67
C ALA A 465 27.91 3.33 21.09
N LEU A 466 26.84 2.99 21.80
CA LEU A 466 26.59 3.42 23.17
C LEU A 466 27.25 2.54 24.23
N ARG A 467 27.54 1.29 23.91
CA ARG A 467 28.29 0.40 24.81
C ARG A 467 29.79 0.67 24.80
N THR A 468 30.28 1.36 23.76
CA THR A 468 31.70 1.64 23.56
C THR A 468 32.10 3.09 23.87
N ALA A 469 31.15 3.99 24.16
CA ALA A 469 31.31 5.35 24.66
C ALA A 469 31.11 5.41 26.18
#